data_594427588f417a0743b4b84d7a73cdda
#
_entry.id   594427588f417a0743b4b84d7a73cdda
#
_cell.length_a   1.000
_cell.length_b   1.000
_cell.length_c   1.000
_cell.angle_alpha   90.00
_cell.angle_beta   90.00
_cell.angle_gamma   90.00
#
_symmetry.space_group_name_H-M   'P 1'
#
loop_
_entity.id
_entity.type
_entity.pdbx_description
1 polymer ?
#
loop_
_entity_poly.entity_id
_entity_poly.type
_entity_poly.pdbx_seq_one_letter_code
_entity_poly.pdbx_strand_id
1 'polypeptide(L)'
;MESFTLGLMRGDGAPLYRQLYRHIVEEIASGGLAAGEKLPSKRRLAADLRVSVSTVETAYQMLVAEGYIAARAKSGFTVCRIEKLDAPVRPAPAAPPEPPAKRWAYDFGTGSVDTALFPFKTWARIQRETVTAHPELLNHGSRQGDASLRAAIAKYLHAYRGVVCAPEQIVVGAGIEYLVGLLARLFCASTFAVENPGYPRTAQVLRNNGVRTVFVPVDGDGMTLDALQAGGAQLAYVTPSHQFPTGATMPIARRTELLRWAGAAPGRYVVEDDYDSEFRYDTRPIPSLQGLDQAGRVIYVSTFSKSMAPSMRIGYMVLPVPVLEMYRAEYGVYSSTVSRFEQQTLCRFMEEGHFARHLNRLRSACRDALLEALYAAFGRDGVAVRGSHTGLHLLAAVHNGMTERELVEAAARAGVHVNGLSAYYMEHPEDCPPATGVLGYSDMDERALRAAVDALRCAWGARPSE
;
A
#
# COMPACT_ATOMS: atom_id res chain seq x y z
N MET A 1 55.43 -12.77 26.25
CA MET A 1 53.95 -13.04 26.26
C MET A 1 53.37 -12.20 27.38
N GLU A 2 52.97 -11.00 27.05
CA GLU A 2 52.29 -10.12 28.00
C GLU A 2 50.91 -10.67 28.30
N SER A 3 50.54 -10.59 29.55
CA SER A 3 49.31 -11.08 30.16
C SER A 3 48.11 -10.51 29.40
N PHE A 4 47.19 -11.38 28.94
CA PHE A 4 45.87 -10.96 28.44
C PHE A 4 45.12 -10.23 29.59
N THR A 5 45.24 -8.91 29.63
CA THR A 5 44.63 -8.09 30.67
C THR A 5 43.26 -7.64 30.16
N LEU A 6 42.30 -8.53 30.22
CA LEU A 6 40.89 -8.21 29.88
C LEU A 6 40.08 -8.08 31.16
N GLY A 7 39.64 -6.89 31.48
CA GLY A 7 38.64 -6.64 32.53
C GLY A 7 37.23 -7.05 32.08
N LEU A 8 36.89 -8.34 32.15
CA LEU A 8 35.54 -8.80 31.90
C LEU A 8 34.58 -8.28 32.98
N MET A 9 33.62 -7.45 32.61
CA MET A 9 32.64 -6.88 33.54
C MET A 9 31.40 -7.76 33.67
N ARG A 10 31.16 -8.31 34.86
CA ARG A 10 29.89 -8.96 35.21
C ARG A 10 28.86 -7.87 35.50
N GLY A 11 27.88 -7.67 34.61
CA GLY A 11 26.80 -6.70 34.80
C GLY A 11 26.59 -5.70 33.64
N ASP A 12 27.39 -5.71 32.60
CA ASP A 12 27.38 -4.74 31.51
C ASP A 12 26.47 -5.18 30.31
N GLY A 13 25.40 -5.91 30.57
CA GLY A 13 24.40 -6.27 29.55
C GLY A 13 24.82 -7.29 28.47
N ALA A 14 26.15 -7.51 28.26
CA ALA A 14 26.62 -8.47 27.27
C ALA A 14 27.19 -9.73 27.92
N PRO A 15 26.87 -10.95 27.45
CA PRO A 15 27.44 -12.19 27.96
C PRO A 15 28.97 -12.22 27.89
N LEU A 16 29.65 -12.82 28.89
CA LEU A 16 31.13 -12.83 28.99
C LEU A 16 31.81 -13.41 27.74
N TYR A 17 31.23 -14.44 27.12
CA TYR A 17 31.79 -15.01 25.87
C TYR A 17 31.81 -14.00 24.73
N ARG A 18 30.81 -13.10 24.68
CA ARG A 18 30.70 -12.07 23.62
C ARG A 18 31.68 -10.91 23.86
N GLN A 19 31.92 -10.58 25.12
CA GLN A 19 32.97 -9.59 25.49
C GLN A 19 34.34 -10.14 25.10
N LEU A 20 34.64 -11.40 25.42
CA LEU A 20 35.91 -12.06 25.06
C LEU A 20 36.09 -12.14 23.53
N TYR A 21 35.03 -12.54 22.83
CA TYR A 21 35.04 -12.58 21.36
C TYR A 21 35.38 -11.22 20.76
N ARG A 22 34.71 -10.14 21.17
CA ARG A 22 34.95 -8.78 20.67
C ARG A 22 36.38 -8.35 20.93
N HIS A 23 36.88 -8.55 22.12
CA HIS A 23 38.23 -8.18 22.47
C HIS A 23 39.26 -8.89 21.59
N ILE A 24 39.16 -10.18 21.37
CA ILE A 24 40.07 -10.92 20.49
C ILE A 24 39.99 -10.39 19.05
N VAL A 25 38.79 -10.08 18.54
CA VAL A 25 38.61 -9.49 17.21
C VAL A 25 39.30 -8.11 17.14
N GLU A 26 39.15 -7.27 18.14
CA GLU A 26 39.81 -5.95 18.24
C GLU A 26 41.32 -6.08 18.27
N GLU A 27 41.89 -6.99 19.06
CA GLU A 27 43.30 -7.27 19.12
C GLU A 27 43.88 -7.77 17.79
N ILE A 28 43.15 -8.64 17.08
CA ILE A 28 43.51 -9.09 15.73
C ILE A 28 43.46 -7.91 14.74
N ALA A 29 42.40 -7.10 14.80
CA ALA A 29 42.20 -5.96 13.91
C ALA A 29 43.26 -4.85 14.12
N SER A 30 43.62 -4.57 15.37
CA SER A 30 44.64 -3.59 15.70
C SER A 30 46.06 -4.10 15.45
N GLY A 31 46.28 -5.40 15.30
CA GLY A 31 47.58 -6.03 15.14
C GLY A 31 48.26 -6.40 16.48
N GLY A 32 47.54 -6.28 17.61
CA GLY A 32 47.99 -6.75 18.92
C GLY A 32 48.15 -8.26 18.98
N LEU A 33 47.35 -8.99 18.18
CA LEU A 33 47.53 -10.41 17.90
C LEU A 33 47.92 -10.60 16.44
N ALA A 34 49.18 -11.05 16.22
CA ALA A 34 49.71 -11.20 14.86
C ALA A 34 49.20 -12.46 14.15
N ALA A 35 49.08 -12.39 12.80
CA ALA A 35 48.74 -13.58 12.00
C ALA A 35 49.75 -14.71 12.22
N GLY A 36 49.24 -15.91 12.47
CA GLY A 36 50.08 -17.05 12.83
C GLY A 36 50.38 -17.19 14.32
N GLU A 37 50.03 -16.20 15.13
CA GLU A 37 50.21 -16.26 16.58
C GLU A 37 49.31 -17.32 17.22
N LYS A 38 49.85 -18.02 18.21
CA LYS A 38 49.16 -19.10 18.89
C LYS A 38 48.43 -18.57 20.12
N LEU A 39 47.10 -18.76 20.12
CA LEU A 39 46.26 -18.44 21.26
C LEU A 39 46.43 -19.44 22.42
N PRO A 40 46.20 -18.99 23.69
CA PRO A 40 46.19 -19.88 24.84
C PRO A 40 45.17 -21.01 24.69
N SER A 41 45.42 -22.15 25.33
CA SER A 41 44.41 -23.23 25.37
C SER A 41 43.15 -22.72 26.11
N LYS A 42 41.99 -23.31 25.75
CA LYS A 42 40.72 -22.94 26.42
C LYS A 42 40.78 -23.01 27.93
N ARG A 43 41.44 -24.03 28.48
CA ARG A 43 41.62 -24.19 29.94
C ARG A 43 42.52 -23.11 30.55
N ARG A 44 43.60 -22.80 29.87
CA ARG A 44 44.56 -21.77 30.32
C ARG A 44 43.91 -20.39 30.32
N LEU A 45 43.30 -20.02 29.20
CA LEU A 45 42.62 -18.70 29.11
C LEU A 45 41.48 -18.57 30.10
N ALA A 46 40.70 -19.65 30.31
CA ALA A 46 39.65 -19.65 31.32
C ALA A 46 40.15 -19.44 32.73
N ALA A 47 41.30 -20.02 33.09
CA ALA A 47 41.96 -19.82 34.37
C ALA A 47 42.53 -18.39 34.51
N ASP A 48 43.20 -17.88 33.47
CA ASP A 48 43.78 -16.53 33.44
C ASP A 48 42.70 -15.44 33.60
N LEU A 49 41.55 -15.61 32.94
CA LEU A 49 40.42 -14.65 32.96
C LEU A 49 39.39 -14.94 34.07
N ARG A 50 39.57 -15.99 34.88
CA ARG A 50 38.65 -16.43 35.94
C ARG A 50 37.18 -16.64 35.45
N VAL A 51 37.02 -17.24 34.26
CA VAL A 51 35.74 -17.58 33.64
C VAL A 51 35.60 -19.06 33.45
N SER A 52 34.39 -19.55 33.10
CA SER A 52 34.19 -20.96 32.78
C SER A 52 34.90 -21.34 31.47
N VAL A 53 35.32 -22.60 31.37
CA VAL A 53 35.90 -23.14 30.12
C VAL A 53 34.88 -23.06 28.97
N SER A 54 33.60 -23.24 29.27
CA SER A 54 32.51 -23.11 28.28
C SER A 54 32.38 -21.69 27.73
N THR A 55 32.64 -20.64 28.53
CA THR A 55 32.66 -19.25 28.05
C THR A 55 33.74 -19.04 27.00
N VAL A 56 34.95 -19.53 27.27
CA VAL A 56 36.07 -19.43 26.29
C VAL A 56 35.82 -20.30 25.07
N GLU A 57 35.25 -21.47 25.27
CA GLU A 57 34.92 -22.40 24.17
C GLU A 57 33.92 -21.77 23.19
N THR A 58 32.85 -21.16 23.71
CA THR A 58 31.86 -20.48 22.87
C THR A 58 32.49 -19.31 22.08
N ALA A 59 33.34 -18.50 22.73
CA ALA A 59 34.05 -17.41 22.04
C ALA A 59 34.98 -17.93 20.95
N TYR A 60 35.74 -19.00 21.23
CA TYR A 60 36.63 -19.61 20.25
C TYR A 60 35.89 -20.27 19.09
N GLN A 61 34.74 -20.90 19.34
CA GLN A 61 33.90 -21.45 18.29
C GLN A 61 33.40 -20.36 17.34
N MET A 62 32.98 -19.21 17.86
CA MET A 62 32.60 -18.07 17.05
C MET A 62 33.74 -17.55 16.19
N LEU A 63 34.94 -17.35 16.81
CA LEU A 63 36.13 -16.90 16.11
C LEU A 63 36.56 -17.88 15.00
N VAL A 64 36.42 -19.19 15.22
CA VAL A 64 36.68 -20.22 14.20
C VAL A 64 35.65 -20.18 13.08
N ALA A 65 34.37 -20.06 13.43
CA ALA A 65 33.28 -20.00 12.47
C ALA A 65 33.38 -18.79 11.54
N GLU A 66 33.88 -17.66 12.06
CA GLU A 66 34.07 -16.43 11.30
C GLU A 66 35.48 -16.31 10.66
N GLY A 67 36.34 -17.30 10.87
CA GLY A 67 37.65 -17.36 10.22
C GLY A 67 38.73 -16.47 10.84
N TYR A 68 38.50 -15.89 12.01
CA TYR A 68 39.52 -15.12 12.75
C TYR A 68 40.64 -15.99 13.28
N ILE A 69 40.31 -17.22 13.69
CA ILE A 69 41.29 -18.19 14.18
C ILE A 69 41.03 -19.56 13.52
N ALA A 70 42.08 -20.38 13.41
CA ALA A 70 42.01 -21.75 12.93
C ALA A 70 42.33 -22.73 14.03
N ALA A 71 41.54 -23.80 14.16
CA ALA A 71 41.82 -24.94 15.03
C ALA A 71 42.74 -25.92 14.31
N ARG A 72 43.92 -26.24 14.89
CA ARG A 72 44.80 -27.31 14.38
C ARG A 72 44.85 -28.47 15.35
N ALA A 73 44.59 -29.67 14.86
CA ALA A 73 44.63 -30.87 15.67
C ALA A 73 45.99 -31.00 16.39
N LYS A 74 45.97 -31.24 17.70
CA LYS A 74 47.13 -31.32 18.60
C LYS A 74 47.97 -30.04 18.72
N SER A 75 47.69 -28.93 18.02
CA SER A 75 48.43 -27.68 18.03
C SER A 75 47.68 -26.50 18.66
N GLY A 76 46.36 -26.62 18.88
CA GLY A 76 45.56 -25.56 19.47
C GLY A 76 44.96 -24.57 18.47
N PHE A 77 44.83 -23.31 18.83
CA PHE A 77 44.21 -22.27 18.03
C PHE A 77 45.27 -21.24 17.56
N THR A 78 45.21 -20.83 16.30
CA THR A 78 46.16 -19.92 15.67
C THR A 78 45.38 -18.82 14.95
N VAL A 79 45.82 -17.58 15.06
CA VAL A 79 45.26 -16.41 14.39
C VAL A 79 45.38 -16.54 12.87
N CYS A 80 44.34 -16.40 12.15
CA CYS A 80 44.33 -16.42 10.69
C CYS A 80 44.90 -15.11 10.11
N ARG A 81 45.47 -15.18 8.91
CA ARG A 81 45.85 -13.99 8.17
C ARG A 81 44.59 -13.33 7.62
N ILE A 82 44.25 -12.19 8.20
CA ILE A 82 43.14 -11.37 7.69
C ILE A 82 43.76 -10.29 6.81
N GLU A 83 43.43 -10.29 5.54
CA GLU A 83 43.78 -9.16 4.68
C GLU A 83 42.97 -7.97 5.15
N LYS A 84 43.63 -6.95 5.70
CA LYS A 84 42.99 -5.67 5.97
C LYS A 84 42.53 -5.11 4.63
N LEU A 85 41.23 -4.95 4.46
CA LEU A 85 40.69 -4.10 3.42
C LEU A 85 41.11 -2.66 3.81
N ASP A 86 42.27 -2.21 3.36
CA ASP A 86 42.75 -0.84 3.51
C ASP A 86 41.95 0.12 2.61
N ALA A 87 40.66 -0.12 2.46
CA ALA A 87 39.78 0.86 1.88
C ALA A 87 39.52 1.94 2.96
N PRO A 88 39.96 3.18 2.75
CA PRO A 88 39.54 4.25 3.65
C PRO A 88 38.03 4.25 3.71
N VAL A 89 37.44 4.11 4.92
CA VAL A 89 36.01 4.28 5.14
C VAL A 89 35.67 5.69 4.71
N ARG A 90 35.33 5.85 3.43
CA ARG A 90 34.76 7.11 2.97
C ARG A 90 33.42 7.26 3.68
N PRO A 91 33.22 8.36 4.44
CA PRO A 91 31.88 8.62 4.95
C PRO A 91 30.94 8.61 3.76
N ALA A 92 29.85 7.84 3.87
CA ALA A 92 28.82 7.81 2.84
C ALA A 92 28.38 9.26 2.58
N PRO A 93 28.25 9.69 1.32
CA PRO A 93 27.72 11.02 1.05
C PRO A 93 26.35 11.11 1.74
N ALA A 94 26.18 12.15 2.55
CA ALA A 94 24.92 12.38 3.24
C ALA A 94 23.81 12.52 2.18
N ALA A 95 22.86 11.60 2.17
CA ALA A 95 21.66 11.78 1.36
C ALA A 95 20.93 13.05 1.86
N PRO A 96 20.36 13.85 0.96
CA PRO A 96 19.55 14.98 1.40
C PRO A 96 18.44 14.46 2.33
N PRO A 97 18.19 15.13 3.46
CA PRO A 97 17.16 14.70 4.40
C PRO A 97 15.80 14.72 3.68
N GLU A 98 15.00 13.68 3.90
CA GLU A 98 13.62 13.69 3.45
C GLU A 98 12.90 14.88 4.11
N PRO A 99 12.10 15.64 3.33
CA PRO A 99 11.32 16.72 3.91
C PRO A 99 10.38 16.14 5.00
N PRO A 100 10.28 16.81 6.17
CA PRO A 100 9.45 16.32 7.25
C PRO A 100 8.00 16.17 6.78
N ALA A 101 7.39 15.02 7.08
CA ALA A 101 5.98 14.80 6.77
C ALA A 101 5.13 15.88 7.46
N LYS A 102 4.34 16.60 6.68
CA LYS A 102 3.46 17.65 7.21
C LYS A 102 2.37 16.99 8.05
N ARG A 103 2.27 17.36 9.31
CA ARG A 103 1.21 16.90 10.21
C ARG A 103 0.07 17.90 10.19
N TRP A 104 -1.14 17.42 9.95
CA TRP A 104 -2.35 18.21 9.96
C TRP A 104 -3.12 17.96 11.26
N ALA A 105 -3.87 18.95 11.72
CA ALA A 105 -4.82 18.76 12.82
C ALA A 105 -6.01 17.91 12.36
N TYR A 106 -6.44 18.14 11.11
CA TYR A 106 -7.51 17.40 10.44
C TYR A 106 -7.10 17.13 8.99
N ASP A 107 -7.28 15.90 8.52
CA ASP A 107 -6.86 15.50 7.17
C ASP A 107 -8.07 14.98 6.36
N PHE A 108 -8.52 15.77 5.38
CA PHE A 108 -9.49 15.34 4.38
C PHE A 108 -8.86 14.68 3.16
N GLY A 109 -7.61 14.26 3.26
CA GLY A 109 -6.96 13.45 2.23
C GLY A 109 -7.63 12.09 2.06
N THR A 110 -7.59 11.56 0.84
CA THR A 110 -8.21 10.26 0.55
C THR A 110 -7.28 9.06 0.78
N GLY A 111 -6.12 9.27 1.41
CA GLY A 111 -5.08 8.25 1.55
C GLY A 111 -5.15 7.39 2.82
N SER A 112 -5.84 7.86 3.87
CA SER A 112 -5.83 7.30 5.21
C SER A 112 -7.10 6.53 5.56
N VAL A 113 -7.10 5.86 6.70
CA VAL A 113 -8.27 5.19 7.29
C VAL A 113 -8.29 5.44 8.79
N ASP A 114 -9.48 5.46 9.41
CA ASP A 114 -9.61 5.57 10.86
C ASP A 114 -9.03 4.33 11.55
N THR A 115 -7.91 4.54 12.22
CA THR A 115 -7.19 3.47 12.92
C THR A 115 -7.95 2.94 14.13
N ALA A 116 -8.87 3.73 14.72
CA ALA A 116 -9.68 3.28 15.86
C ALA A 116 -10.70 2.20 15.48
N LEU A 117 -11.13 2.20 14.20
CA LEU A 117 -12.08 1.22 13.69
C LEU A 117 -11.43 -0.12 13.31
N PHE A 118 -10.08 -0.15 13.16
CA PHE A 118 -9.39 -1.39 12.79
C PHE A 118 -9.47 -2.43 13.92
N PRO A 119 -9.83 -3.69 13.61
CA PRO A 119 -10.07 -4.72 14.60
C PRO A 119 -8.77 -5.37 15.12
N PHE A 120 -7.87 -4.60 15.73
CA PHE A 120 -6.52 -5.02 16.16
C PHE A 120 -6.49 -6.32 16.93
N LYS A 121 -7.39 -6.48 17.94
CA LYS A 121 -7.41 -7.70 18.78
C LYS A 121 -7.70 -8.95 17.96
N THR A 122 -8.68 -8.87 17.06
CA THR A 122 -9.07 -10.00 16.21
C THR A 122 -7.97 -10.31 15.19
N TRP A 123 -7.42 -9.29 14.53
CA TRP A 123 -6.33 -9.44 13.57
C TRP A 123 -5.10 -10.08 14.21
N ALA A 124 -4.62 -9.53 15.33
CA ALA A 124 -3.45 -10.05 16.04
C ALA A 124 -3.64 -11.48 16.56
N ARG A 125 -4.87 -11.87 16.96
CA ARG A 125 -5.18 -13.24 17.35
C ARG A 125 -5.03 -14.19 16.14
N ILE A 126 -5.70 -13.87 15.04
CA ILE A 126 -5.66 -14.69 13.81
C ILE A 126 -4.21 -14.80 13.31
N GLN A 127 -3.48 -13.68 13.25
CA GLN A 127 -2.09 -13.66 12.78
C GLN A 127 -1.19 -14.55 13.63
N ARG A 128 -1.28 -14.48 14.94
CA ARG A 128 -0.51 -15.33 15.85
C ARG A 128 -0.83 -16.82 15.65
N GLU A 129 -2.11 -17.15 15.58
CA GLU A 129 -2.55 -18.53 15.34
C GLU A 129 -2.05 -19.03 13.98
N THR A 130 -2.12 -18.20 12.95
CA THR A 130 -1.63 -18.53 11.59
C THR A 130 -0.14 -18.84 11.60
N VAL A 131 0.67 -17.98 12.20
CA VAL A 131 2.14 -18.17 12.23
C VAL A 131 2.53 -19.44 13.00
N THR A 132 1.83 -19.75 14.08
CA THR A 132 2.16 -20.90 14.93
C THR A 132 1.64 -22.24 14.40
N ALA A 133 0.51 -22.24 13.70
CA ALA A 133 -0.14 -23.45 13.21
C ALA A 133 0.32 -23.89 11.81
N HIS A 134 0.93 -22.99 11.04
CA HIS A 134 1.22 -23.18 9.62
C HIS A 134 2.71 -22.94 9.26
N PRO A 135 3.64 -23.79 9.73
CA PRO A 135 5.07 -23.64 9.44
C PRO A 135 5.39 -23.71 7.93
N GLU A 136 4.54 -24.35 7.14
CA GLU A 136 4.66 -24.43 5.67
C GLU A 136 4.56 -23.06 4.98
N LEU A 137 4.02 -22.04 5.65
CA LEU A 137 3.97 -20.66 5.13
C LEU A 137 5.35 -20.00 5.04
N LEU A 138 6.38 -20.58 5.65
CA LEU A 138 7.77 -20.16 5.48
C LEU A 138 8.32 -20.47 4.08
N ASN A 139 7.71 -21.40 3.36
CA ASN A 139 8.13 -21.74 2.00
C ASN A 139 7.44 -20.84 0.96
N HIS A 140 7.99 -20.81 -0.26
CA HIS A 140 7.33 -20.13 -1.37
C HIS A 140 5.93 -20.70 -1.61
N GLY A 141 4.97 -19.78 -1.81
CA GLY A 141 3.60 -20.12 -2.18
C GLY A 141 3.34 -20.10 -3.68
N SER A 142 2.07 -20.10 -4.05
CA SER A 142 1.65 -19.88 -5.43
C SER A 142 2.05 -18.50 -5.91
N ARG A 143 2.52 -18.41 -7.14
CA ARG A 143 2.98 -17.17 -7.79
C ARG A 143 1.86 -16.15 -7.99
N GLN A 144 0.62 -16.62 -8.17
CA GLN A 144 -0.58 -15.78 -8.25
C GLN A 144 -1.14 -15.36 -6.89
N GLY A 145 -0.51 -15.78 -5.79
CA GLY A 145 -1.04 -15.70 -4.43
C GLY A 145 -1.67 -17.01 -3.97
N ASP A 146 -1.80 -17.20 -2.67
CA ASP A 146 -2.26 -18.45 -2.06
C ASP A 146 -3.68 -18.82 -2.51
N ALA A 147 -3.89 -20.08 -2.86
CA ALA A 147 -5.16 -20.56 -3.42
C ALA A 147 -6.35 -20.33 -2.47
N SER A 148 -6.14 -20.48 -1.17
CA SER A 148 -7.17 -20.20 -0.15
C SER A 148 -7.64 -18.75 -0.18
N LEU A 149 -6.72 -17.78 -0.24
CA LEU A 149 -7.09 -16.37 -0.32
C LEU A 149 -7.80 -16.06 -1.65
N ARG A 150 -7.32 -16.59 -2.77
CA ARG A 150 -7.98 -16.41 -4.07
C ARG A 150 -9.40 -16.97 -4.08
N ALA A 151 -9.62 -18.12 -3.44
CA ALA A 151 -10.97 -18.70 -3.30
C ALA A 151 -11.88 -17.84 -2.40
N ALA A 152 -11.35 -17.30 -1.29
CA ALA A 152 -12.09 -16.39 -0.42
C ALA A 152 -12.45 -15.09 -1.13
N ILE A 153 -11.54 -14.51 -1.93
CA ILE A 153 -11.79 -13.33 -2.76
C ILE A 153 -12.85 -13.63 -3.82
N ALA A 154 -12.76 -14.74 -4.55
CA ALA A 154 -13.74 -15.10 -5.57
C ALA A 154 -15.14 -15.21 -4.98
N LYS A 155 -15.28 -15.90 -3.83
CA LYS A 155 -16.56 -16.02 -3.10
C LYS A 155 -17.11 -14.66 -2.68
N TYR A 156 -16.27 -13.79 -2.15
CA TYR A 156 -16.64 -12.42 -1.76
C TYR A 156 -17.11 -11.60 -2.96
N LEU A 157 -16.36 -11.61 -4.05
CA LEU A 157 -16.67 -10.88 -5.28
C LEU A 157 -17.97 -11.32 -5.91
N HIS A 158 -18.22 -12.64 -5.96
CA HIS A 158 -19.47 -13.19 -6.46
C HIS A 158 -20.67 -12.72 -5.61
N ALA A 159 -20.54 -12.81 -4.28
CA ALA A 159 -21.63 -12.47 -3.37
C ALA A 159 -21.97 -10.97 -3.31
N TYR A 160 -20.96 -10.10 -3.39
CA TYR A 160 -21.14 -8.67 -3.11
C TYR A 160 -21.02 -7.77 -4.34
N ARG A 161 -20.34 -8.22 -5.41
CA ARG A 161 -20.08 -7.43 -6.60
C ARG A 161 -20.64 -8.01 -7.90
N GLY A 162 -21.15 -9.25 -7.84
CA GLY A 162 -21.62 -9.96 -9.02
C GLY A 162 -20.52 -10.28 -10.03
N VAL A 163 -19.26 -10.22 -9.61
CA VAL A 163 -18.10 -10.59 -10.44
C VAL A 163 -18.13 -12.10 -10.68
N VAL A 164 -18.03 -12.52 -11.94
CA VAL A 164 -18.00 -13.92 -12.33
C VAL A 164 -16.57 -14.33 -12.64
N CYS A 165 -15.95 -15.05 -11.72
CA CYS A 165 -14.57 -15.53 -11.91
C CYS A 165 -14.31 -16.84 -11.16
N ALA A 166 -13.37 -17.64 -11.70
CA ALA A 166 -12.76 -18.74 -10.96
C ALA A 166 -11.55 -18.23 -10.13
N PRO A 167 -11.23 -18.86 -8.99
CA PRO A 167 -10.05 -18.50 -8.18
C PRO A 167 -8.72 -18.49 -8.98
N GLU A 168 -8.63 -19.28 -10.04
CA GLU A 168 -7.47 -19.38 -10.93
C GLU A 168 -7.26 -18.14 -11.80
N GLN A 169 -8.29 -17.29 -11.95
CA GLN A 169 -8.22 -16.02 -12.66
C GLN A 169 -7.71 -14.87 -11.79
N ILE A 170 -7.59 -15.10 -10.48
CA ILE A 170 -7.18 -14.06 -9.53
C ILE A 170 -5.66 -14.04 -9.37
N VAL A 171 -5.10 -12.84 -9.43
CA VAL A 171 -3.68 -12.55 -9.11
C VAL A 171 -3.65 -11.58 -7.95
N VAL A 172 -2.99 -11.97 -6.86
CA VAL A 172 -2.78 -11.15 -5.66
C VAL A 172 -1.46 -10.42 -5.78
N GLY A 173 -1.43 -9.13 -5.47
CA GLY A 173 -0.23 -8.29 -5.57
C GLY A 173 -0.14 -7.20 -4.50
N ALA A 174 1.02 -6.57 -4.40
CA ALA A 174 1.35 -5.56 -3.39
C ALA A 174 0.68 -4.20 -3.63
N GLY A 175 -0.64 -4.19 -3.75
CA GLY A 175 -1.47 -3.00 -3.94
C GLY A 175 -1.63 -2.60 -5.39
N ILE A 176 -2.41 -1.52 -5.59
CA ILE A 176 -2.87 -1.10 -6.93
C ILE A 176 -1.72 -0.68 -7.85
N GLU A 177 -0.74 0.05 -7.36
CA GLU A 177 0.38 0.54 -8.16
C GLU A 177 1.21 -0.64 -8.75
N TYR A 178 1.40 -1.70 -7.97
CA TYR A 178 2.05 -2.91 -8.45
C TYR A 178 1.24 -3.61 -9.54
N LEU A 179 -0.07 -3.75 -9.34
CA LEU A 179 -0.97 -4.41 -10.29
C LEU A 179 -1.09 -3.62 -11.60
N VAL A 180 -1.23 -2.29 -11.51
CA VAL A 180 -1.21 -1.41 -12.70
C VAL A 180 0.14 -1.48 -13.42
N GLY A 181 1.24 -1.52 -12.69
CA GLY A 181 2.58 -1.72 -13.27
C GLY A 181 2.74 -3.07 -13.97
N LEU A 182 2.10 -4.14 -13.47
CA LEU A 182 2.02 -5.42 -14.16
C LEU A 182 1.22 -5.33 -15.46
N LEU A 183 0.04 -4.71 -15.42
CA LEU A 183 -0.79 -4.51 -16.61
C LEU A 183 -0.06 -3.63 -17.65
N ALA A 184 0.62 -2.59 -17.21
CA ALA A 184 1.43 -1.74 -18.10
C ALA A 184 2.50 -2.56 -18.86
N ARG A 185 3.13 -3.51 -18.22
CA ARG A 185 4.14 -4.37 -18.85
C ARG A 185 3.52 -5.43 -19.74
N LEU A 186 2.42 -6.07 -19.32
CA LEU A 186 1.68 -7.03 -20.16
C LEU A 186 1.16 -6.39 -21.45
N PHE A 187 0.81 -5.11 -21.41
CA PHE A 187 0.27 -4.36 -22.53
C PHE A 187 1.21 -3.24 -22.98
N CYS A 188 2.52 -3.47 -22.91
CA CYS A 188 3.54 -2.44 -23.15
C CYS A 188 3.49 -1.78 -24.54
N ALA A 189 2.96 -2.46 -25.56
CA ALA A 189 2.78 -1.94 -26.90
C ALA A 189 1.42 -1.23 -27.10
N SER A 190 0.56 -1.21 -26.10
CA SER A 190 -0.79 -0.65 -26.17
C SER A 190 -0.85 0.77 -25.64
N THR A 191 -1.87 1.51 -26.06
CA THR A 191 -2.21 2.82 -25.51
C THR A 191 -3.31 2.67 -24.47
N PHE A 192 -3.10 3.24 -23.28
CA PHE A 192 -4.09 3.29 -22.21
C PHE A 192 -4.82 4.63 -22.24
N ALA A 193 -6.14 4.60 -22.26
CA ALA A 193 -7.00 5.72 -21.92
C ALA A 193 -7.22 5.75 -20.40
N VAL A 194 -7.04 6.90 -19.78
CA VAL A 194 -7.34 7.14 -18.37
C VAL A 194 -8.31 8.31 -18.22
N GLU A 195 -9.13 8.28 -17.20
CA GLU A 195 -10.10 9.33 -16.90
C GLU A 195 -9.41 10.68 -16.60
N ASN A 196 -9.97 11.79 -17.06
CA ASN A 196 -9.56 13.16 -16.75
C ASN A 196 -10.79 14.04 -16.44
N PRO A 197 -11.00 14.46 -15.17
CA PRO A 197 -10.13 14.20 -14.03
C PRO A 197 -10.09 12.73 -13.64
N GLY A 198 -8.98 12.32 -12.99
CA GLY A 198 -8.77 10.94 -12.61
C GLY A 198 -7.69 10.82 -11.52
N TYR A 199 -7.32 9.58 -11.18
CA TYR A 199 -6.30 9.34 -10.16
C TYR A 199 -4.89 9.50 -10.74
N PRO A 200 -4.12 10.56 -10.37
CA PRO A 200 -2.86 10.88 -11.04
C PRO A 200 -1.80 9.79 -10.93
N ARG A 201 -1.81 9.01 -9.85
CA ARG A 201 -0.82 7.93 -9.66
C ARG A 201 -0.97 6.81 -10.68
N THR A 202 -2.19 6.50 -11.12
CA THR A 202 -2.40 5.51 -12.19
C THR A 202 -1.69 5.94 -13.47
N ALA A 203 -1.92 7.18 -13.90
CA ALA A 203 -1.26 7.73 -15.09
C ALA A 203 0.27 7.75 -14.93
N GLN A 204 0.76 8.14 -13.75
CA GLN A 204 2.20 8.16 -13.47
C GLN A 204 2.81 6.76 -13.50
N VAL A 205 2.15 5.74 -12.93
CA VAL A 205 2.62 4.35 -12.97
C VAL A 205 2.69 3.83 -14.40
N LEU A 206 1.66 4.10 -15.22
CA LEU A 206 1.64 3.73 -16.63
C LEU A 206 2.82 4.37 -17.38
N ARG A 207 3.02 5.68 -17.23
CA ARG A 207 4.13 6.42 -17.85
C ARG A 207 5.51 5.93 -17.41
N ASN A 208 5.68 5.65 -16.10
CA ASN A 208 6.94 5.13 -15.55
C ASN A 208 7.29 3.75 -16.11
N ASN A 209 6.30 2.97 -16.55
CA ASN A 209 6.50 1.70 -17.26
C ASN A 209 6.58 1.85 -18.80
N GLY A 210 6.69 3.08 -19.32
CA GLY A 210 6.88 3.34 -20.74
C GLY A 210 5.64 3.23 -21.62
N VAL A 211 4.45 3.15 -21.01
CA VAL A 211 3.19 2.98 -21.74
C VAL A 211 2.63 4.32 -22.18
N ARG A 212 2.20 4.38 -23.46
CA ARG A 212 1.47 5.54 -23.98
C ARG A 212 0.14 5.71 -23.26
N THR A 213 -0.10 6.90 -22.72
CA THR A 213 -1.32 7.22 -21.99
C THR A 213 -2.01 8.41 -22.64
N VAL A 214 -3.31 8.30 -22.88
CA VAL A 214 -4.19 9.36 -23.36
C VAL A 214 -5.21 9.69 -22.27
N PHE A 215 -5.52 10.95 -22.12
CA PHE A 215 -6.46 11.44 -21.12
C PHE A 215 -7.82 11.65 -21.78
N VAL A 216 -8.85 11.04 -21.21
CA VAL A 216 -10.20 11.07 -21.75
C VAL A 216 -11.12 11.82 -20.79
N PRO A 217 -11.81 12.87 -21.24
CA PRO A 217 -12.71 13.63 -20.40
C PRO A 217 -13.81 12.78 -19.76
N VAL A 218 -14.16 13.17 -18.53
CA VAL A 218 -15.26 12.57 -17.75
C VAL A 218 -16.41 13.57 -17.70
N ASP A 219 -17.61 13.07 -18.01
CA ASP A 219 -18.87 13.78 -17.80
C ASP A 219 -19.62 13.26 -16.55
N GLY A 220 -20.91 13.62 -16.40
CA GLY A 220 -21.72 13.15 -15.27
C GLY A 220 -21.91 11.62 -15.22
N ASP A 221 -21.66 10.93 -16.33
CA ASP A 221 -21.85 9.49 -16.51
C ASP A 221 -20.51 8.71 -16.57
N GLY A 222 -19.37 9.37 -16.37
CA GLY A 222 -18.04 8.78 -16.43
C GLY A 222 -17.29 9.07 -17.75
N MET A 223 -16.33 8.23 -18.11
CA MET A 223 -15.49 8.38 -19.32
C MET A 223 -16.33 8.54 -20.59
N THR A 224 -16.06 9.57 -21.41
CA THR A 224 -16.78 9.84 -22.65
C THR A 224 -16.32 8.91 -23.78
N LEU A 225 -17.27 8.29 -24.51
CA LEU A 225 -16.96 7.28 -25.54
C LEU A 225 -16.38 7.87 -26.82
N ASP A 226 -16.86 9.03 -27.23
CA ASP A 226 -16.37 9.69 -28.45
C ASP A 226 -14.87 10.06 -28.33
N ALA A 227 -14.49 10.62 -27.18
CA ALA A 227 -13.09 10.93 -26.90
C ALA A 227 -12.23 9.66 -26.73
N LEU A 228 -12.77 8.61 -26.13
CA LEU A 228 -12.11 7.30 -26.03
C LEU A 228 -11.84 6.71 -27.43
N GLN A 229 -12.80 6.77 -28.34
CA GLN A 229 -12.65 6.29 -29.70
C GLN A 229 -11.63 7.12 -30.50
N ALA A 230 -11.70 8.45 -30.38
CA ALA A 230 -10.78 9.37 -31.03
C ALA A 230 -9.33 9.20 -30.52
N GLY A 231 -9.14 8.86 -29.25
CA GLY A 231 -7.83 8.65 -28.62
C GLY A 231 -7.08 7.41 -29.12
N GLY A 232 -7.71 6.50 -29.84
CA GLY A 232 -7.09 5.29 -30.42
C GLY A 232 -6.56 4.31 -29.37
N ALA A 233 -7.08 4.33 -28.16
CA ALA A 233 -6.66 3.46 -27.08
C ALA A 233 -7.09 2.00 -27.27
N GLN A 234 -6.30 1.08 -26.75
CA GLN A 234 -6.64 -0.34 -26.63
C GLN A 234 -7.15 -0.69 -25.25
N LEU A 235 -6.70 -0.01 -24.20
CA LEU A 235 -7.19 -0.21 -22.84
C LEU A 235 -7.84 1.07 -22.32
N ALA A 236 -9.00 0.91 -21.67
CA ALA A 236 -9.69 1.99 -20.95
C ALA A 236 -9.65 1.70 -19.44
N TYR A 237 -8.95 2.54 -18.66
CA TYR A 237 -8.90 2.45 -17.21
C TYR A 237 -9.98 3.35 -16.60
N VAL A 238 -10.94 2.77 -15.92
CA VAL A 238 -12.13 3.46 -15.42
C VAL A 238 -12.45 3.08 -13.98
N THR A 239 -13.12 3.99 -13.26
CA THR A 239 -13.63 3.79 -11.90
C THR A 239 -15.17 3.85 -11.87
N PRO A 240 -15.89 2.86 -12.47
CA PRO A 240 -17.30 3.00 -12.82
C PRO A 240 -18.26 2.95 -11.64
N SER A 241 -17.83 2.42 -10.50
CA SER A 241 -18.67 2.32 -9.31
C SER A 241 -18.71 3.63 -8.52
N HIS A 242 -17.60 4.37 -8.55
CA HIS A 242 -17.41 5.66 -7.90
C HIS A 242 -16.23 6.36 -8.58
N GLN A 243 -16.52 7.17 -9.60
CA GLN A 243 -15.50 7.83 -10.39
C GLN A 243 -14.63 8.72 -9.50
N PHE A 244 -13.33 8.53 -9.56
CA PHE A 244 -12.41 9.35 -8.80
C PHE A 244 -11.89 10.51 -9.66
N PRO A 245 -11.99 11.77 -9.22
CA PRO A 245 -12.50 12.23 -7.92
C PRO A 245 -13.96 12.73 -7.94
N THR A 246 -14.68 12.68 -9.07
CA THR A 246 -15.98 13.35 -9.21
C THR A 246 -17.10 12.72 -8.38
N GLY A 247 -16.94 11.46 -7.96
CA GLY A 247 -17.94 10.71 -7.25
C GLY A 247 -19.11 10.24 -8.13
N ALA A 248 -19.02 10.41 -9.45
CA ALA A 248 -20.03 9.95 -10.39
C ALA A 248 -20.11 8.41 -10.41
N THR A 249 -21.33 7.87 -10.50
CA THR A 249 -21.54 6.43 -10.71
C THR A 249 -21.93 6.20 -12.16
N MET A 250 -21.14 5.45 -12.90
CA MET A 250 -21.39 5.14 -14.32
C MET A 250 -22.70 4.38 -14.50
N PRO A 251 -23.69 4.94 -15.22
CA PRO A 251 -24.98 4.29 -15.43
C PRO A 251 -24.88 3.08 -16.37
N ILE A 252 -25.88 2.22 -16.34
CA ILE A 252 -25.91 0.99 -17.13
C ILE A 252 -25.74 1.23 -18.64
N ALA A 253 -26.28 2.34 -19.16
CA ALA A 253 -26.14 2.72 -20.57
C ALA A 253 -24.66 2.89 -20.94
N ARG A 254 -23.94 3.74 -20.20
CA ARG A 254 -22.51 4.00 -20.44
C ARG A 254 -21.64 2.73 -20.24
N ARG A 255 -21.98 1.88 -19.24
CA ARG A 255 -21.32 0.58 -19.04
C ARG A 255 -21.49 -0.32 -20.27
N THR A 256 -22.70 -0.39 -20.82
CA THR A 256 -23.00 -1.20 -22.02
C THR A 256 -22.27 -0.67 -23.26
N GLU A 257 -22.18 0.64 -23.42
CA GLU A 257 -21.44 1.27 -24.51
C GLU A 257 -19.95 0.97 -24.41
N LEU A 258 -19.37 1.06 -23.19
CA LEU A 258 -17.97 0.77 -22.95
C LEU A 258 -17.65 -0.71 -23.20
N LEU A 259 -18.51 -1.63 -22.77
CA LEU A 259 -18.36 -3.06 -23.06
C LEU A 259 -18.45 -3.35 -24.57
N ARG A 260 -19.35 -2.66 -25.29
CA ARG A 260 -19.47 -2.77 -26.76
C ARG A 260 -18.18 -2.25 -27.44
N TRP A 261 -17.63 -1.13 -26.96
CA TRP A 261 -16.35 -0.62 -27.45
C TRP A 261 -15.21 -1.64 -27.26
N ALA A 262 -15.13 -2.29 -26.10
CA ALA A 262 -14.12 -3.30 -25.83
C ALA A 262 -14.30 -4.56 -26.69
N GLY A 263 -15.55 -4.98 -26.94
CA GLY A 263 -15.87 -6.12 -27.80
C GLY A 263 -15.70 -5.86 -29.30
N ALA A 264 -15.66 -4.59 -29.74
CA ALA A 264 -15.67 -4.22 -31.15
C ALA A 264 -14.32 -4.49 -31.89
N ALA A 265 -13.21 -4.70 -31.15
CA ALA A 265 -11.93 -5.01 -31.75
C ALA A 265 -11.09 -5.95 -30.88
N PRO A 266 -10.31 -6.85 -31.48
CA PRO A 266 -9.36 -7.68 -30.74
C PRO A 266 -8.33 -6.81 -30.02
N GLY A 267 -7.86 -7.27 -28.85
CA GLY A 267 -6.87 -6.57 -28.04
C GLY A 267 -7.38 -5.37 -27.24
N ARG A 268 -8.67 -5.01 -27.36
CA ARG A 268 -9.28 -4.01 -26.49
C ARG A 268 -9.74 -4.65 -25.19
N TYR A 269 -9.47 -3.94 -24.07
CA TYR A 269 -9.91 -4.31 -22.73
C TYR A 269 -10.34 -3.09 -21.94
N VAL A 270 -11.19 -3.30 -20.95
CA VAL A 270 -11.50 -2.31 -19.90
C VAL A 270 -10.85 -2.76 -18.61
N VAL A 271 -10.11 -1.88 -17.96
CA VAL A 271 -9.63 -2.08 -16.60
C VAL A 271 -10.60 -1.38 -15.66
N GLU A 272 -11.40 -2.17 -14.94
CA GLU A 272 -12.32 -1.69 -13.92
C GLU A 272 -11.61 -1.61 -12.59
N ASP A 273 -11.30 -0.41 -12.11
CA ASP A 273 -10.77 -0.17 -10.77
C ASP A 273 -11.91 0.06 -9.78
N ASP A 274 -12.10 -0.90 -8.90
CA ASP A 274 -13.19 -0.95 -7.92
C ASP A 274 -12.62 -0.79 -6.50
N TYR A 275 -12.17 0.42 -6.17
CA TYR A 275 -11.34 0.71 -5.01
C TYR A 275 -12.11 0.94 -3.71
N ASP A 276 -13.41 1.33 -3.76
CA ASP A 276 -14.23 1.70 -2.58
C ASP A 276 -15.72 1.35 -2.70
N SER A 277 -16.09 0.47 -3.59
CA SER A 277 -17.48 0.09 -3.87
C SER A 277 -18.21 -0.60 -2.71
N GLU A 278 -17.47 -1.04 -1.70
CA GLU A 278 -18.04 -1.53 -0.45
C GLU A 278 -18.83 -0.45 0.30
N PHE A 279 -18.51 0.84 0.08
CA PHE A 279 -19.09 1.98 0.77
C PHE A 279 -20.25 2.57 -0.03
N ARG A 280 -21.46 1.98 0.16
CA ARG A 280 -22.70 2.46 -0.41
C ARG A 280 -23.69 2.75 0.69
N TYR A 281 -24.38 3.86 0.57
CA TYR A 281 -25.23 4.38 1.63
C TYR A 281 -26.71 4.36 1.24
N ASP A 282 -27.07 4.84 0.04
CA ASP A 282 -28.45 5.16 -0.31
C ASP A 282 -29.00 4.33 -1.48
N THR A 283 -28.18 3.50 -2.14
CA THR A 283 -28.57 2.82 -3.37
C THR A 283 -28.34 1.32 -3.32
N ARG A 284 -29.13 0.55 -4.09
CA ARG A 284 -28.85 -0.87 -4.34
C ARG A 284 -27.49 -1.01 -5.06
N PRO A 285 -26.72 -2.07 -4.77
CA PRO A 285 -25.50 -2.33 -5.49
C PRO A 285 -25.76 -2.43 -7.01
N ILE A 286 -25.06 -1.59 -7.79
CA ILE A 286 -24.98 -1.83 -9.24
C ILE A 286 -23.93 -2.93 -9.43
N PRO A 287 -24.21 -3.98 -10.22
CA PRO A 287 -23.22 -4.99 -10.54
C PRO A 287 -21.93 -4.36 -11.09
N SER A 288 -20.79 -5.00 -10.85
CA SER A 288 -19.54 -4.59 -11.49
C SER A 288 -19.66 -4.60 -13.02
N LEU A 289 -18.80 -3.84 -13.68
CA LEU A 289 -18.72 -3.88 -15.15
C LEU A 289 -18.33 -5.30 -15.61
N GLN A 290 -17.43 -5.95 -14.86
CA GLN A 290 -17.00 -7.33 -15.11
C GLN A 290 -18.18 -8.32 -15.02
N GLY A 291 -19.10 -8.14 -14.07
CA GLY A 291 -20.28 -8.98 -13.95
C GLY A 291 -21.28 -8.85 -15.11
N LEU A 292 -21.19 -7.78 -15.89
CA LEU A 292 -21.98 -7.54 -17.10
C LEU A 292 -21.27 -8.00 -18.38
N ASP A 293 -19.98 -8.33 -18.29
CA ASP A 293 -19.12 -8.65 -19.43
C ASP A 293 -19.33 -10.11 -19.89
N GLN A 294 -19.90 -10.27 -21.07
CA GLN A 294 -20.09 -11.59 -21.70
C GLN A 294 -18.94 -11.94 -22.68
N ALA A 295 -18.09 -10.99 -23.01
CA ALA A 295 -17.06 -11.15 -24.02
C ALA A 295 -15.65 -11.42 -23.42
N GLY A 296 -15.49 -11.42 -22.09
CA GLY A 296 -14.21 -11.59 -21.43
C GLY A 296 -13.24 -10.44 -21.75
N ARG A 297 -13.72 -9.21 -21.69
CA ARG A 297 -12.96 -7.98 -22.02
C ARG A 297 -12.69 -7.09 -20.82
N VAL A 298 -13.15 -7.46 -19.63
CA VAL A 298 -12.94 -6.66 -18.42
C VAL A 298 -11.87 -7.30 -17.54
N ILE A 299 -10.84 -6.53 -17.24
CA ILE A 299 -9.85 -6.80 -16.20
C ILE A 299 -10.35 -6.07 -14.95
N TYR A 300 -10.76 -6.82 -13.93
CA TYR A 300 -11.22 -6.23 -12.68
C TYR A 300 -10.04 -6.07 -11.72
N VAL A 301 -9.89 -4.90 -11.11
CA VAL A 301 -8.81 -4.62 -10.14
C VAL A 301 -9.41 -4.02 -8.88
N SER A 302 -8.93 -4.46 -7.73
CA SER A 302 -9.36 -3.91 -6.44
C SER A 302 -8.28 -4.07 -5.37
N THR A 303 -8.52 -3.47 -4.20
CA THR A 303 -7.55 -3.43 -3.10
C THR A 303 -8.24 -3.45 -1.75
N PHE A 304 -7.59 -4.03 -0.75
CA PHE A 304 -8.04 -3.95 0.65
C PHE A 304 -7.58 -2.66 1.36
N SER A 305 -6.97 -1.72 0.64
CA SER A 305 -6.44 -0.48 1.24
C SER A 305 -7.50 0.41 1.88
N LYS A 306 -8.72 0.42 1.33
CA LYS A 306 -9.84 1.22 1.86
C LYS A 306 -10.69 0.44 2.85
N SER A 307 -10.87 -0.84 2.59
CA SER A 307 -11.69 -1.72 3.42
C SER A 307 -10.96 -2.28 4.64
N MET A 308 -9.62 -2.21 4.68
CA MET A 308 -8.80 -2.64 5.82
C MET A 308 -7.79 -1.58 6.22
N ALA A 309 -6.64 -1.52 5.55
CA ALA A 309 -5.60 -0.52 5.81
C ALA A 309 -4.67 -0.36 4.59
N PRO A 310 -4.27 0.87 4.23
CA PRO A 310 -3.34 1.12 3.13
C PRO A 310 -1.98 0.44 3.31
N SER A 311 -1.52 0.30 4.55
CA SER A 311 -0.23 -0.30 4.91
C SER A 311 -0.16 -1.81 4.68
N MET A 312 -1.29 -2.51 4.59
CA MET A 312 -1.31 -3.95 4.31
C MET A 312 -0.82 -4.29 2.91
N ARG A 313 -0.92 -3.33 1.97
CA ARG A 313 -0.44 -3.49 0.60
C ARG A 313 -0.96 -4.75 -0.09
N ILE A 314 -2.23 -5.11 0.11
CA ILE A 314 -2.87 -6.25 -0.56
C ILE A 314 -3.88 -5.71 -1.56
N GLY A 315 -3.66 -6.02 -2.82
CA GLY A 315 -4.59 -5.83 -3.92
C GLY A 315 -4.73 -7.11 -4.73
N TYR A 316 -5.68 -7.14 -5.62
CA TYR A 316 -5.88 -8.27 -6.51
C TYR A 316 -6.48 -7.82 -7.84
N MET A 317 -6.26 -8.63 -8.87
CA MET A 317 -6.92 -8.48 -10.16
C MET A 317 -7.53 -9.80 -10.62
N VAL A 318 -8.66 -9.70 -11.31
CA VAL A 318 -9.32 -10.81 -12.01
C VAL A 318 -9.03 -10.66 -13.48
N LEU A 319 -8.33 -11.62 -14.05
CA LEU A 319 -7.91 -11.60 -15.46
C LEU A 319 -8.84 -12.43 -16.32
N PRO A 320 -9.30 -11.91 -17.46
CA PRO A 320 -9.88 -12.75 -18.51
C PRO A 320 -8.91 -13.87 -18.92
N VAL A 321 -9.43 -15.04 -19.31
CA VAL A 321 -8.59 -16.21 -19.61
C VAL A 321 -7.43 -15.91 -20.57
N PRO A 322 -7.61 -15.20 -21.70
CA PRO A 322 -6.50 -14.89 -22.60
C PRO A 322 -5.40 -14.03 -21.94
N VAL A 323 -5.81 -13.07 -21.08
CA VAL A 323 -4.85 -12.21 -20.35
C VAL A 323 -4.14 -13.00 -19.24
N LEU A 324 -4.85 -13.93 -18.60
CA LEU A 324 -4.25 -14.84 -17.61
C LEU A 324 -3.19 -15.73 -18.24
N GLU A 325 -3.42 -16.23 -19.46
CA GLU A 325 -2.44 -17.01 -20.20
C GLU A 325 -1.19 -16.19 -20.53
N MET A 326 -1.35 -14.95 -20.99
CA MET A 326 -0.24 -14.02 -21.16
C MET A 326 0.52 -13.79 -19.86
N TYR A 327 -0.19 -13.51 -18.76
CA TYR A 327 0.42 -13.32 -17.45
C TYR A 327 1.23 -14.55 -17.01
N ARG A 328 0.70 -15.76 -17.18
CA ARG A 328 1.37 -17.00 -16.80
C ARG A 328 2.61 -17.26 -17.64
N ALA A 329 2.56 -16.97 -18.94
CA ALA A 329 3.69 -17.12 -19.85
C ALA A 329 4.85 -16.18 -19.51
N GLU A 330 4.55 -14.91 -19.25
CA GLU A 330 5.57 -13.87 -19.08
C GLU A 330 5.98 -13.67 -17.61
N TYR A 331 5.00 -13.68 -16.69
CA TYR A 331 5.21 -13.37 -15.27
C TYR A 331 5.06 -14.57 -14.34
N GLY A 332 4.76 -15.74 -14.87
CA GLY A 332 4.64 -16.97 -14.09
C GLY A 332 5.94 -17.43 -13.39
N VAL A 333 7.08 -16.78 -13.62
CA VAL A 333 8.35 -17.02 -12.93
C VAL A 333 8.53 -16.18 -11.67
N TYR A 334 7.75 -15.09 -11.51
CA TYR A 334 7.87 -14.17 -10.38
C TYR A 334 7.15 -14.70 -9.15
N SER A 335 7.74 -14.52 -7.99
CA SER A 335 7.09 -14.86 -6.71
C SER A 335 5.97 -13.86 -6.40
N SER A 336 4.97 -14.31 -5.64
CA SER A 336 3.97 -13.40 -5.08
C SER A 336 4.64 -12.33 -4.23
N THR A 337 4.19 -11.08 -4.38
CA THR A 337 4.75 -9.90 -3.68
C THR A 337 4.11 -9.66 -2.32
N VAL A 338 3.10 -10.43 -1.95
CA VAL A 338 2.43 -10.35 -0.65
C VAL A 338 2.88 -11.51 0.21
N SER A 339 3.25 -11.22 1.46
CA SER A 339 3.62 -12.24 2.45
C SER A 339 2.51 -13.29 2.60
N ARG A 340 2.86 -14.57 2.61
CA ARG A 340 1.92 -15.67 2.82
C ARG A 340 1.23 -15.59 4.18
N PHE A 341 1.93 -15.10 5.21
CA PHE A 341 1.34 -14.87 6.53
C PHE A 341 0.20 -13.87 6.47
N GLU A 342 0.39 -12.75 5.75
CA GLU A 342 -0.65 -11.74 5.56
C GLU A 342 -1.79 -12.27 4.69
N GLN A 343 -1.47 -13.01 3.62
CA GLN A 343 -2.49 -13.64 2.78
C GLN A 343 -3.37 -14.60 3.58
N GLN A 344 -2.77 -15.46 4.39
CA GLN A 344 -3.50 -16.45 5.18
C GLN A 344 -4.28 -15.78 6.34
N THR A 345 -3.71 -14.74 6.97
CA THR A 345 -4.40 -13.96 8.00
C THR A 345 -5.66 -13.31 7.42
N LEU A 346 -5.55 -12.67 6.26
CA LEU A 346 -6.68 -12.04 5.57
C LEU A 346 -7.72 -13.09 5.14
N CYS A 347 -7.28 -14.21 4.58
CA CYS A 347 -8.16 -15.32 4.19
C CYS A 347 -9.03 -15.76 5.37
N ARG A 348 -8.43 -16.08 6.50
CA ARG A 348 -9.15 -16.46 7.71
C ARG A 348 -10.07 -15.35 8.23
N PHE A 349 -9.60 -14.10 8.19
CA PHE A 349 -10.40 -12.94 8.59
C PHE A 349 -11.67 -12.80 7.74
N MET A 350 -11.59 -13.11 6.45
CA MET A 350 -12.75 -13.16 5.55
C MET A 350 -13.66 -14.36 5.84
N GLU A 351 -13.11 -15.56 5.93
CA GLU A 351 -13.85 -16.82 6.11
C GLU A 351 -14.56 -16.92 7.45
N GLU A 352 -13.94 -16.41 8.54
CA GLU A 352 -14.53 -16.32 9.87
C GLU A 352 -15.59 -15.19 9.98
N GLY A 353 -15.87 -14.47 8.89
CA GLY A 353 -16.89 -13.43 8.78
C GLY A 353 -16.51 -12.12 9.48
N HIS A 354 -15.25 -11.95 9.89
CA HIS A 354 -14.78 -10.73 10.51
C HIS A 354 -14.73 -9.56 9.54
N PHE A 355 -14.39 -9.81 8.27
CA PHE A 355 -14.35 -8.81 7.22
C PHE A 355 -15.73 -8.17 6.99
N ALA A 356 -16.77 -8.96 6.84
CA ALA A 356 -18.14 -8.45 6.64
C ALA A 356 -18.60 -7.59 7.84
N ARG A 357 -18.31 -8.03 9.08
CA ARG A 357 -18.61 -7.25 10.29
C ARG A 357 -17.83 -5.95 10.35
N HIS A 358 -16.58 -5.96 9.90
CA HIS A 358 -15.74 -4.77 9.84
C HIS A 358 -16.29 -3.76 8.83
N LEU A 359 -16.62 -4.20 7.60
CA LEU A 359 -17.24 -3.35 6.59
C LEU A 359 -18.55 -2.69 7.07
N ASN A 360 -19.40 -3.44 7.77
CA ASN A 360 -20.64 -2.89 8.30
C ASN A 360 -20.38 -1.77 9.33
N ARG A 361 -19.35 -1.90 10.16
CA ARG A 361 -18.95 -0.82 11.09
C ARG A 361 -18.41 0.41 10.36
N LEU A 362 -17.59 0.21 9.33
CA LEU A 362 -17.05 1.31 8.53
C LEU A 362 -18.15 2.10 7.81
N ARG A 363 -19.18 1.42 7.29
CA ARG A 363 -20.30 2.06 6.57
C ARG A 363 -21.14 3.00 7.43
N SER A 364 -21.24 2.72 8.71
CA SER A 364 -22.16 3.46 9.60
C SER A 364 -21.61 4.76 10.17
N ALA A 365 -20.35 5.15 9.87
CA ALA A 365 -19.68 6.07 10.75
C ALA A 365 -19.68 7.55 10.33
N CYS A 366 -19.32 7.95 9.09
CA CYS A 366 -18.82 9.33 8.96
C CYS A 366 -19.48 10.22 7.91
N ARG A 367 -20.14 9.66 6.89
CA ARG A 367 -20.71 10.46 5.79
C ARG A 367 -21.79 11.45 6.24
N ASP A 368 -22.75 10.96 7.01
CA ASP A 368 -23.91 11.77 7.39
C ASP A 368 -23.49 12.93 8.30
N ALA A 369 -22.55 12.67 9.22
CA ALA A 369 -21.98 13.69 10.09
C ALA A 369 -21.24 14.77 9.29
N LEU A 370 -20.51 14.42 8.23
CA LEU A 370 -19.84 15.38 7.36
C LEU A 370 -20.87 16.24 6.59
N LEU A 371 -21.89 15.60 6.00
CA LEU A 371 -22.94 16.32 5.26
C LEU A 371 -23.71 17.29 6.16
N GLU A 372 -24.12 16.84 7.34
CA GLU A 372 -24.79 17.67 8.33
C GLU A 372 -23.92 18.86 8.74
N ALA A 373 -22.64 18.62 9.03
CA ALA A 373 -21.71 19.66 9.43
C ALA A 373 -21.49 20.69 8.31
N LEU A 374 -21.31 20.24 7.06
CA LEU A 374 -21.16 21.14 5.91
C LEU A 374 -22.39 22.02 5.69
N TYR A 375 -23.59 21.42 5.71
CA TYR A 375 -24.82 22.21 5.53
C TYR A 375 -25.12 23.12 6.71
N ALA A 376 -24.77 22.74 7.94
CA ALA A 376 -24.89 23.62 9.11
C ALA A 376 -23.89 24.79 9.06
N ALA A 377 -22.67 24.54 8.54
CA ALA A 377 -21.62 25.56 8.48
C ALA A 377 -21.83 26.60 7.36
N PHE A 378 -22.26 26.14 6.18
CA PHE A 378 -22.29 26.97 4.96
C PHE A 378 -23.71 27.25 4.42
N GLY A 379 -24.74 26.58 4.94
CA GLY A 379 -26.05 26.56 4.34
C GLY A 379 -26.13 25.77 3.04
N ARG A 380 -27.33 25.42 2.61
CA ARG A 380 -27.51 24.64 1.36
C ARG A 380 -27.13 25.41 0.09
N ASP A 381 -27.27 26.75 0.14
CA ASP A 381 -26.92 27.63 -0.97
C ASP A 381 -25.43 28.03 -0.98
N GLY A 382 -24.76 27.91 0.17
CA GLY A 382 -23.34 28.26 0.33
C GLY A 382 -22.36 27.12 -0.04
N VAL A 383 -22.86 25.89 -0.12
CA VAL A 383 -22.04 24.72 -0.51
C VAL A 383 -22.83 23.76 -1.40
N ALA A 384 -22.28 23.44 -2.57
CA ALA A 384 -22.80 22.36 -3.42
C ALA A 384 -21.98 21.09 -3.21
N VAL A 385 -22.66 20.01 -2.77
CA VAL A 385 -22.03 18.72 -2.51
C VAL A 385 -22.35 17.75 -3.64
N ARG A 386 -21.34 17.03 -4.14
CA ARG A 386 -21.48 15.99 -5.17
C ARG A 386 -20.76 14.71 -4.73
N GLY A 387 -21.17 13.56 -5.28
CA GLY A 387 -20.50 12.28 -5.05
C GLY A 387 -20.71 11.66 -3.66
N SER A 388 -21.69 12.11 -2.87
CA SER A 388 -21.90 11.67 -1.48
C SER A 388 -22.67 10.35 -1.33
N HIS A 389 -23.20 9.76 -2.42
CA HIS A 389 -24.03 8.54 -2.36
C HIS A 389 -23.23 7.25 -2.22
N THR A 390 -21.95 7.29 -2.58
CA THR A 390 -21.05 6.14 -2.56
C THR A 390 -19.65 6.57 -2.15
N GLY A 391 -18.80 5.60 -1.79
CA GLY A 391 -17.37 5.80 -1.56
C GLY A 391 -17.02 6.50 -0.25
N LEU A 392 -15.78 6.98 -0.16
CA LEU A 392 -15.16 7.53 1.05
C LEU A 392 -14.71 8.99 0.87
N HIS A 393 -15.18 9.67 -0.17
CA HIS A 393 -14.95 11.09 -0.39
C HIS A 393 -16.14 11.73 -1.09
N LEU A 394 -16.20 13.04 -1.06
CA LEU A 394 -17.16 13.84 -1.78
C LEU A 394 -16.49 15.11 -2.31
N LEU A 395 -17.15 15.79 -3.25
CA LEU A 395 -16.78 17.11 -3.70
C LEU A 395 -17.62 18.15 -2.97
N ALA A 396 -16.97 19.22 -2.50
CA ALA A 396 -17.61 20.39 -1.93
C ALA A 396 -17.19 21.65 -2.72
N ALA A 397 -18.12 22.21 -3.48
CA ALA A 397 -17.93 23.52 -4.12
C ALA A 397 -18.48 24.60 -3.21
N VAL A 398 -17.64 25.57 -2.82
CA VAL A 398 -18.00 26.62 -1.85
C VAL A 398 -18.27 27.94 -2.58
N HIS A 399 -19.45 28.52 -2.35
CA HIS A 399 -19.93 29.75 -3.02
C HIS A 399 -19.63 31.00 -2.17
N ASN A 400 -18.36 31.30 -1.93
CA ASN A 400 -17.91 32.41 -1.11
C ASN A 400 -17.06 33.47 -1.86
N GLY A 401 -16.86 33.27 -3.18
CA GLY A 401 -16.03 34.14 -4.02
C GLY A 401 -14.54 33.87 -3.98
N MET A 402 -14.08 32.90 -3.17
CA MET A 402 -12.68 32.46 -3.17
C MET A 402 -12.38 31.56 -4.37
N THR A 403 -11.17 31.62 -4.86
CA THR A 403 -10.63 30.64 -5.82
C THR A 403 -10.31 29.32 -5.10
N GLU A 404 -10.19 28.20 -5.83
CA GLU A 404 -9.78 26.92 -5.26
C GLU A 404 -8.45 27.02 -4.50
N ARG A 405 -7.47 27.74 -5.06
CA ARG A 405 -6.16 27.94 -4.41
C ARG A 405 -6.30 28.67 -3.07
N GLU A 406 -7.11 29.72 -3.01
CA GLU A 406 -7.35 30.46 -1.77
C GLU A 406 -8.05 29.58 -0.72
N LEU A 407 -9.01 28.74 -1.12
CA LEU A 407 -9.67 27.77 -0.23
C LEU A 407 -8.64 26.79 0.36
N VAL A 408 -7.81 26.18 -0.47
CA VAL A 408 -6.78 25.22 -0.03
C VAL A 408 -5.75 25.87 0.89
N GLU A 409 -5.26 27.06 0.55
CA GLU A 409 -4.29 27.79 1.38
C GLU A 409 -4.91 28.26 2.71
N ALA A 410 -6.16 28.70 2.72
CA ALA A 410 -6.85 29.10 3.94
C ALA A 410 -7.09 27.89 4.87
N ALA A 411 -7.54 26.76 4.33
CA ALA A 411 -7.67 25.50 5.07
C ALA A 411 -6.31 25.07 5.68
N ALA A 412 -5.24 25.15 4.89
CA ALA A 412 -3.90 24.80 5.35
C ALA A 412 -3.40 25.67 6.52
N ARG A 413 -3.72 26.99 6.49
CA ARG A 413 -3.41 27.90 7.62
C ARG A 413 -4.21 27.57 8.88
N ALA A 414 -5.42 27.02 8.71
CA ALA A 414 -6.26 26.55 9.83
C ALA A 414 -5.88 25.12 10.31
N GLY A 415 -4.81 24.52 9.78
CA GLY A 415 -4.37 23.18 10.14
C GLY A 415 -5.20 22.06 9.50
N VAL A 416 -6.02 22.36 8.49
CA VAL A 416 -6.88 21.41 7.78
C VAL A 416 -6.28 21.11 6.41
N HIS A 417 -6.10 19.83 6.10
CA HIS A 417 -5.71 19.38 4.77
C HIS A 417 -6.92 19.20 3.88
N VAL A 418 -6.95 19.91 2.76
CA VAL A 418 -7.95 19.77 1.70
C VAL A 418 -7.21 19.74 0.35
N ASN A 419 -7.58 18.83 -0.52
CA ASN A 419 -7.09 18.82 -1.90
C ASN A 419 -8.06 19.59 -2.80
N GLY A 420 -7.53 20.48 -3.63
CA GLY A 420 -8.30 21.09 -4.71
C GLY A 420 -8.61 20.08 -5.81
N LEU A 421 -9.76 20.22 -6.46
CA LEU A 421 -10.17 19.33 -7.55
C LEU A 421 -9.22 19.44 -8.77
N SER A 422 -8.65 20.61 -9.02
CA SER A 422 -7.73 20.85 -10.14
C SER A 422 -6.47 19.97 -10.09
N ALA A 423 -6.05 19.52 -8.90
CA ALA A 423 -4.93 18.60 -8.73
C ALA A 423 -5.13 17.22 -9.40
N TYR A 424 -6.35 16.89 -9.78
CA TYR A 424 -6.73 15.65 -10.44
C TYR A 424 -6.96 15.79 -11.95
N TYR A 425 -6.87 17.02 -12.47
CA TYR A 425 -6.86 17.29 -13.91
C TYR A 425 -5.44 17.19 -14.43
N MET A 426 -5.17 16.20 -15.22
CA MET A 426 -3.84 15.94 -15.80
C MET A 426 -3.63 16.66 -17.12
N GLU A 427 -4.74 16.99 -17.81
CA GLU A 427 -4.82 17.86 -18.96
C GLU A 427 -6.04 18.80 -18.80
N HIS A 428 -5.97 20.00 -19.36
CA HIS A 428 -7.05 20.98 -19.34
C HIS A 428 -7.53 21.38 -17.94
N PRO A 429 -6.64 21.80 -17.01
CA PRO A 429 -7.03 22.22 -15.66
C PRO A 429 -8.00 23.42 -15.66
N GLU A 430 -8.09 24.15 -16.77
CA GLU A 430 -9.06 25.22 -17.01
C GLU A 430 -10.53 24.75 -17.03
N ASP A 431 -10.76 23.48 -17.34
CA ASP A 431 -12.09 22.86 -17.34
C ASP A 431 -12.57 22.49 -15.92
N CYS A 432 -11.70 22.64 -14.90
CA CYS A 432 -12.02 22.31 -13.53
C CYS A 432 -13.09 23.25 -12.97
N PRO A 433 -14.17 22.74 -12.36
CA PRO A 433 -15.14 23.58 -11.65
C PRO A 433 -14.45 24.44 -10.58
N PRO A 434 -14.75 25.75 -10.53
CA PRO A 434 -14.10 26.66 -9.59
C PRO A 434 -14.41 26.29 -8.13
N ALA A 435 -13.53 26.72 -7.23
CA ALA A 435 -13.72 26.70 -5.79
C ALA A 435 -14.17 25.32 -5.22
N THR A 436 -13.65 24.21 -5.79
CA THR A 436 -14.07 22.86 -5.44
C THR A 436 -12.97 22.10 -4.71
N GLY A 437 -13.28 21.62 -3.50
CA GLY A 437 -12.41 20.75 -2.72
C GLY A 437 -12.86 19.27 -2.78
N VAL A 438 -11.89 18.36 -2.71
CA VAL A 438 -12.10 16.92 -2.53
C VAL A 438 -11.94 16.60 -1.05
N LEU A 439 -13.01 16.14 -0.41
CA LEU A 439 -13.05 15.84 1.02
C LEU A 439 -13.19 14.34 1.25
N GLY A 440 -12.08 13.69 1.65
CA GLY A 440 -12.09 12.33 2.16
C GLY A 440 -12.51 12.31 3.63
N TYR A 441 -13.28 11.30 4.04
CA TYR A 441 -13.80 11.22 5.41
C TYR A 441 -13.54 9.89 6.10
N SER A 442 -12.62 9.11 5.58
CA SER A 442 -12.29 7.78 6.10
C SER A 442 -11.30 7.77 7.28
N ASP A 443 -10.69 8.90 7.63
CA ASP A 443 -9.62 9.01 8.63
C ASP A 443 -10.07 9.67 9.94
N MET A 444 -11.28 10.19 10.01
CA MET A 444 -11.77 10.98 11.13
C MET A 444 -13.07 10.41 11.70
N ASP A 445 -13.19 10.42 13.03
CA ASP A 445 -14.46 10.16 13.69
C ASP A 445 -15.43 11.36 13.54
N GLU A 446 -16.68 11.20 13.94
CA GLU A 446 -17.72 12.24 13.84
C GLU A 446 -17.31 13.55 14.53
N ARG A 447 -16.67 13.46 15.70
CA ARG A 447 -16.25 14.64 16.47
C ARG A 447 -15.16 15.41 15.74
N ALA A 448 -14.17 14.70 15.21
CA ALA A 448 -13.08 15.29 14.44
C ALA A 448 -13.60 15.92 13.14
N LEU A 449 -14.54 15.25 12.45
CA LEU A 449 -15.18 15.78 11.23
C LEU A 449 -15.92 17.10 11.50
N ARG A 450 -16.74 17.17 12.57
CA ARG A 450 -17.42 18.40 12.94
C ARG A 450 -16.44 19.53 13.27
N ALA A 451 -15.40 19.25 14.05
CA ALA A 451 -14.36 20.22 14.39
C ALA A 451 -13.56 20.68 13.17
N ALA A 452 -13.27 19.78 12.22
CA ALA A 452 -12.62 20.10 10.97
C ALA A 452 -13.47 21.04 10.11
N VAL A 453 -14.77 20.78 9.99
CA VAL A 453 -15.72 21.66 9.26
C VAL A 453 -15.86 23.01 9.93
N ASP A 454 -15.89 23.08 11.27
CA ASP A 454 -15.88 24.35 11.99
C ASP A 454 -14.61 25.17 11.71
N ALA A 455 -13.46 24.54 11.67
CA ALA A 455 -12.21 25.19 11.28
C ALA A 455 -12.26 25.69 9.83
N LEU A 456 -12.82 24.91 8.90
CA LEU A 456 -13.04 25.34 7.52
C LEU A 456 -14.01 26.51 7.42
N ARG A 457 -15.11 26.51 8.20
CA ARG A 457 -16.07 27.63 8.24
C ARG A 457 -15.38 28.92 8.62
N CYS A 458 -14.53 28.90 9.63
CA CYS A 458 -13.76 30.10 10.04
C CYS A 458 -12.76 30.52 8.95
N ALA A 459 -12.06 29.55 8.32
CA ALA A 459 -11.05 29.83 7.32
C ALA A 459 -11.61 30.34 5.99
N TRP A 460 -12.78 29.87 5.60
CA TRP A 460 -13.45 30.22 4.35
C TRP A 460 -14.44 31.39 4.50
N GLY A 461 -14.55 31.99 5.70
CA GLY A 461 -15.30 33.21 5.92
C GLY A 461 -16.82 33.09 5.77
N ALA A 462 -17.38 31.89 5.92
CA ALA A 462 -18.83 31.70 5.87
C ALA A 462 -19.49 32.33 7.07
N ARG A 463 -20.53 33.16 6.83
CA ARG A 463 -21.36 33.71 7.91
C ARG A 463 -22.22 32.58 8.49
N PRO A 464 -22.43 32.52 9.83
CA PRO A 464 -23.40 31.59 10.39
C PRO A 464 -24.76 31.87 9.76
N SER A 465 -25.47 30.85 9.31
CA SER A 465 -26.91 30.98 9.01
C SER A 465 -27.63 31.33 10.30
N GLU A 466 -28.33 32.50 10.32
CA GLU A 466 -29.24 32.89 11.37
C GLU A 466 -30.39 31.90 11.56
#